data_35741d23b1e401b5566f90312b703862
#
_entry.id   35741d23b1e401b5566f90312b703862
#
_cell.length_a   1.000
_cell.length_b   1.000
_cell.length_c   1.000
_cell.angle_alpha   90.00
_cell.angle_beta   90.00
_cell.angle_gamma   90.00
#
_symmetry.space_group_name_H-M   'P 1'
#
loop_
_entity.id
_entity.type
_entity.pdbx_description
1 polymer ?
#
loop_
_entity_poly.entity_id
_entity_poly.type
_entity_poly.pdbx_seq_one_letter_code
_entity_poly.pdbx_strand_id
1 'polypeptide(L)'
;MGGLFHKLRHPRRCYVVCTIPRSGSNLLTDGLRATHRAGMPKQFFLPKFETRYGVELALDPLADYPGYVRGIANTKTTGNEVFGFKLMSWYLDTFLTRLRDTCAFGDAATDDLSLLRNAFPRLRFVHIHRRHKLRQALSTARALQTGLWKVKNGEMEEREPQFDAELIEQSLREAERQEGIWQNFFQRIGVRPFEVEYEKLCHDYEETIRSVLDFLRISLPRGARVGPPVTIRQSDEISRTWEERFLAERPSAYSPATG
;
A
#
# COMPACT_ATOMS: atom_id res chain seq x y z
N MET A 1 -17.37 -19.03 -27.84
CA MET A 1 -16.09 -18.47 -27.33
C MET A 1 -16.15 -16.95 -27.48
N GLY A 2 -16.69 -16.26 -26.53
CA GLY A 2 -16.78 -14.79 -26.54
C GLY A 2 -15.63 -14.22 -25.72
N GLY A 3 -14.52 -13.94 -26.36
CA GLY A 3 -13.42 -13.20 -25.74
C GLY A 3 -13.91 -11.80 -25.39
N LEU A 4 -14.04 -11.52 -24.10
CA LEU A 4 -14.25 -10.17 -23.58
C LEU A 4 -13.01 -9.34 -23.93
N PHE A 5 -13.01 -8.68 -25.08
CA PHE A 5 -12.04 -7.64 -25.38
C PHE A 5 -12.20 -6.54 -24.34
N HIS A 6 -11.49 -6.63 -23.24
CA HIS A 6 -11.33 -5.50 -22.34
C HIS A 6 -10.67 -4.38 -23.14
N LYS A 7 -11.47 -3.38 -23.51
CA LYS A 7 -11.01 -2.18 -24.22
C LYS A 7 -9.86 -1.61 -23.40
N LEU A 8 -8.64 -1.72 -23.90
CA LEU A 8 -7.44 -1.17 -23.27
C LEU A 8 -7.70 0.32 -22.97
N ARG A 9 -7.61 0.71 -21.74
CA ARG A 9 -7.88 2.08 -21.28
C ARG A 9 -6.58 2.70 -20.79
N HIS A 10 -6.13 3.73 -21.46
CA HIS A 10 -4.98 4.49 -20.99
C HIS A 10 -5.37 5.32 -19.76
N PRO A 11 -4.67 5.22 -18.63
CA PRO A 11 -4.96 6.03 -17.48
C PRO A 11 -4.64 7.50 -17.77
N ARG A 12 -5.57 8.39 -17.41
CA ARG A 12 -5.33 9.84 -17.41
C ARG A 12 -4.97 10.38 -16.05
N ARG A 13 -5.25 9.63 -15.00
CA ARG A 13 -4.97 9.95 -13.60
C ARG A 13 -4.45 8.73 -12.90
N CYS A 14 -3.30 8.90 -12.25
CA CYS A 14 -2.68 7.83 -11.49
C CYS A 14 -2.48 8.25 -10.04
N TYR A 15 -2.48 7.27 -9.15
CA TYR A 15 -2.05 7.48 -7.77
C TYR A 15 -1.30 6.25 -7.25
N VAL A 16 -0.43 6.50 -6.29
CA VAL A 16 0.28 5.47 -5.54
C VAL A 16 -0.09 5.55 -4.06
N VAL A 17 -0.41 4.41 -3.47
CA VAL A 17 -0.53 4.25 -2.02
C VAL A 17 0.84 3.85 -1.48
N CYS A 18 1.52 4.82 -0.90
CA CYS A 18 2.82 4.68 -0.25
C CYS A 18 2.61 4.10 1.16
N THR A 19 3.30 3.02 1.50
CA THR A 19 2.97 2.27 2.70
C THR A 19 4.14 1.44 3.22
N ILE A 20 3.99 0.97 4.46
CA ILE A 20 4.83 -0.04 5.10
C ILE A 20 3.96 -1.21 5.60
N PRO A 21 4.53 -2.36 6.00
CA PRO A 21 3.76 -3.48 6.53
C PRO A 21 2.86 -3.08 7.71
N ARG A 22 1.68 -3.66 7.78
CA ARG A 22 0.71 -3.51 8.89
C ARG A 22 0.22 -2.09 9.17
N SER A 23 0.39 -1.16 8.24
CA SER A 23 -0.13 0.23 8.32
C SER A 23 -1.62 0.37 8.01
N GLY A 24 -2.33 -0.72 7.66
CA GLY A 24 -3.74 -0.66 7.25
C GLY A 24 -3.96 -0.43 5.76
N SER A 25 -2.91 -0.48 4.94
CA SER A 25 -2.99 -0.23 3.49
C SER A 25 -3.95 -1.15 2.73
N ASN A 26 -4.19 -2.38 3.22
CA ASN A 26 -5.19 -3.26 2.63
C ASN A 26 -6.61 -2.73 2.86
N LEU A 27 -6.91 -2.24 4.07
CA LEU A 27 -8.21 -1.63 4.40
C LEU A 27 -8.48 -0.43 3.47
N LEU A 28 -7.50 0.46 3.31
CA LEU A 28 -7.59 1.61 2.42
C LEU A 28 -7.80 1.19 0.96
N THR A 29 -6.94 0.29 0.44
CA THR A 29 -7.00 -0.11 -0.98
C THR A 29 -8.25 -0.93 -1.30
N ASP A 30 -8.73 -1.74 -0.36
CA ASP A 30 -9.99 -2.49 -0.51
C ASP A 30 -11.19 -1.52 -0.57
N GLY A 31 -11.19 -0.47 0.27
CA GLY A 31 -12.21 0.58 0.22
C GLY A 31 -12.21 1.38 -1.08
N LEU A 32 -11.04 1.81 -1.53
CA LEU A 32 -10.91 2.50 -2.81
C LEU A 32 -11.38 1.62 -3.97
N ARG A 33 -11.01 0.34 -3.99
CA ARG A 33 -11.41 -0.62 -5.01
C ARG A 33 -12.93 -0.87 -5.01
N ALA A 34 -13.55 -0.95 -3.83
CA ALA A 34 -14.99 -1.16 -3.70
C ALA A 34 -15.84 -0.03 -4.32
N THR A 35 -15.26 1.14 -4.53
CA THR A 35 -15.94 2.24 -5.23
C THR A 35 -16.09 2.01 -6.73
N HIS A 36 -15.36 1.06 -7.33
CA HIS A 36 -15.27 0.85 -8.77
C HIS A 36 -14.88 2.08 -9.60
N ARG A 37 -14.37 3.13 -8.93
CA ARG A 37 -14.00 4.42 -9.53
C ARG A 37 -12.52 4.76 -9.33
N ALA A 38 -11.86 4.14 -8.37
CA ALA A 38 -10.49 4.45 -7.97
C ALA A 38 -9.45 3.45 -8.51
N GLY A 39 -9.68 2.86 -9.67
CA GLY A 39 -8.80 1.81 -10.18
C GLY A 39 -8.92 0.52 -9.38
N MET A 40 -7.92 -0.34 -9.53
CA MET A 40 -7.83 -1.64 -8.84
C MET A 40 -6.54 -1.72 -8.01
N PRO A 41 -6.29 -0.82 -7.04
CA PRO A 41 -4.99 -0.68 -6.39
C PRO A 41 -4.54 -1.97 -5.69
N LYS A 42 -3.37 -2.48 -6.12
CA LYS A 42 -2.66 -3.63 -5.56
C LYS A 42 -1.14 -3.45 -5.70
N GLN A 43 -0.36 -4.38 -5.16
CA GLN A 43 1.11 -4.42 -5.29
C GLN A 43 1.49 -5.08 -6.63
N PHE A 44 1.34 -4.37 -7.74
CA PHE A 44 1.59 -4.92 -9.07
C PHE A 44 3.08 -5.08 -9.37
N PHE A 45 3.91 -4.17 -8.84
CA PHE A 45 5.32 -4.02 -9.17
C PHE A 45 6.27 -4.70 -8.17
N LEU A 46 5.76 -5.50 -7.25
CA LEU A 46 6.58 -6.31 -6.36
C LEU A 46 6.93 -7.63 -7.05
N PRO A 47 8.22 -8.05 -7.14
CA PRO A 47 8.67 -9.19 -7.94
C PRO A 47 7.85 -10.46 -7.77
N LYS A 48 7.51 -10.82 -6.52
CA LYS A 48 6.70 -12.01 -6.25
C LYS A 48 5.29 -11.99 -6.86
N PHE A 49 4.78 -10.80 -7.21
CA PHE A 49 3.47 -10.65 -7.85
C PHE A 49 3.58 -10.41 -9.36
N GLU A 50 4.72 -9.90 -9.84
CA GLU A 50 4.92 -9.60 -11.25
C GLU A 50 4.79 -10.83 -12.13
N THR A 51 5.36 -11.97 -11.72
CA THR A 51 5.21 -13.24 -12.44
C THR A 51 3.74 -13.59 -12.64
N ARG A 52 2.92 -13.49 -11.60
CA ARG A 52 1.49 -13.78 -11.67
C ARG A 52 0.76 -12.84 -12.64
N TYR A 53 1.03 -11.54 -12.54
CA TYR A 53 0.39 -10.55 -13.41
C TYR A 53 0.96 -10.58 -14.83
N GLY A 54 2.22 -10.93 -14.99
CA GLY A 54 2.83 -11.19 -16.29
C GLY A 54 2.11 -12.30 -17.04
N VAL A 55 1.86 -13.42 -16.38
CA VAL A 55 1.06 -14.53 -16.95
C VAL A 55 -0.36 -14.07 -17.30
N GLU A 56 -1.03 -13.30 -16.41
CA GLU A 56 -2.39 -12.76 -16.66
C GLU A 56 -2.44 -11.89 -17.92
N LEU A 57 -1.37 -11.15 -18.20
CA LEU A 57 -1.29 -10.20 -19.34
C LEU A 57 -0.56 -10.80 -20.58
N ALA A 58 -0.06 -12.00 -20.51
CA ALA A 58 0.85 -12.59 -21.50
C ALA A 58 2.08 -11.71 -21.78
N LEU A 59 2.67 -11.13 -20.70
CA LEU A 59 3.86 -10.30 -20.71
C LEU A 59 4.94 -10.88 -19.81
N ASP A 60 6.19 -10.78 -20.23
CA ASP A 60 7.33 -11.12 -19.38
C ASP A 60 7.93 -9.83 -18.77
N PRO A 61 7.76 -9.58 -17.45
CA PRO A 61 8.31 -8.39 -16.79
C PRO A 61 9.85 -8.38 -16.74
N LEU A 62 10.52 -9.48 -17.01
CA LEU A 62 11.99 -9.54 -17.10
C LEU A 62 12.48 -9.16 -18.49
N ALA A 63 11.76 -9.52 -19.54
CA ALA A 63 12.12 -9.23 -20.93
C ALA A 63 11.64 -7.84 -21.38
N ASP A 64 10.43 -7.42 -20.97
CA ASP A 64 9.83 -6.12 -21.33
C ASP A 64 9.15 -5.48 -20.11
N TYR A 65 9.94 -4.87 -19.24
CA TYR A 65 9.39 -4.17 -18.07
C TYR A 65 8.53 -2.95 -18.42
N PRO A 66 8.88 -2.11 -19.42
CA PRO A 66 8.01 -1.02 -19.86
C PRO A 66 6.66 -1.49 -20.38
N GLY A 67 6.64 -2.54 -21.17
CA GLY A 67 5.40 -3.16 -21.67
C GLY A 67 4.56 -3.70 -20.51
N TYR A 68 5.19 -4.35 -19.52
CA TYR A 68 4.52 -4.81 -18.32
C TYR A 68 3.89 -3.65 -17.52
N VAL A 69 4.65 -2.56 -17.26
CA VAL A 69 4.14 -1.37 -16.55
C VAL A 69 2.93 -0.77 -17.26
N ARG A 70 3.03 -0.57 -18.59
CA ARG A 70 1.92 -0.05 -19.39
C ARG A 70 0.74 -1.01 -19.45
N GLY A 71 0.99 -2.31 -19.58
CA GLY A 71 -0.04 -3.37 -19.62
C GLY A 71 -0.84 -3.42 -18.31
N ILE A 72 -0.17 -3.40 -17.17
CA ILE A 72 -0.80 -3.32 -15.85
C ILE A 72 -1.63 -2.04 -15.73
N ALA A 73 -1.04 -0.89 -16.04
CA ALA A 73 -1.72 0.40 -15.95
C ALA A 73 -3.00 0.40 -16.79
N ASN A 74 -2.93 -0.07 -18.03
CA ASN A 74 -4.07 -0.10 -18.96
C ASN A 74 -5.17 -1.07 -18.51
N THR A 75 -4.78 -2.27 -18.04
CA THR A 75 -5.73 -3.33 -17.66
C THR A 75 -6.42 -3.06 -16.33
N LYS A 76 -5.72 -2.43 -15.37
CA LYS A 76 -6.23 -2.18 -14.02
C LYS A 76 -6.85 -0.79 -13.86
N THR A 77 -6.98 -0.05 -14.96
CA THR A 77 -7.67 1.26 -15.05
C THR A 77 -9.19 1.08 -15.05
N THR A 78 -9.90 1.85 -14.24
CA THR A 78 -11.37 1.90 -14.22
C THR A 78 -11.93 2.73 -15.37
N GLY A 79 -13.27 2.64 -15.60
CA GLY A 79 -13.96 3.31 -16.71
C GLY A 79 -13.83 4.82 -16.77
N ASN A 80 -13.45 5.45 -15.67
CA ASN A 80 -13.18 6.89 -15.56
C ASN A 80 -11.69 7.23 -15.71
N GLU A 81 -10.90 6.32 -16.30
CA GLU A 81 -9.48 6.49 -16.62
C GLU A 81 -8.57 6.73 -15.39
N VAL A 82 -8.91 6.08 -14.28
CA VAL A 82 -8.12 6.12 -13.03
C VAL A 82 -7.38 4.80 -12.84
N PHE A 83 -6.08 4.90 -12.61
CA PHE A 83 -5.21 3.80 -12.20
C PHE A 83 -4.65 4.06 -10.81
N GLY A 84 -4.65 3.04 -9.96
CA GLY A 84 -4.03 3.08 -8.64
C GLY A 84 -3.17 1.85 -8.38
N PHE A 85 -2.07 2.04 -7.67
CA PHE A 85 -1.22 0.94 -7.21
C PHE A 85 -0.72 1.20 -5.80
N LYS A 86 -0.19 0.15 -5.16
CA LYS A 86 0.40 0.20 -3.84
C LYS A 86 1.88 -0.12 -3.92
N LEU A 87 2.72 0.67 -3.23
CA LEU A 87 4.16 0.51 -3.18
C LEU A 87 4.64 0.46 -1.72
N MET A 88 5.51 -0.49 -1.44
CA MET A 88 6.14 -0.65 -0.13
C MET A 88 7.45 0.11 -0.10
N SER A 89 7.78 0.76 1.03
CA SER A 89 9.01 1.57 1.18
C SER A 89 10.28 0.79 0.86
N TRP A 90 10.39 -0.44 1.36
CA TRP A 90 11.58 -1.28 1.16
C TRP A 90 11.82 -1.68 -0.30
N TYR A 91 10.84 -1.50 -1.18
CA TYR A 91 10.96 -1.79 -2.61
C TYR A 91 11.07 -0.54 -3.48
N LEU A 92 10.97 0.65 -2.89
CA LEU A 92 10.93 1.93 -3.62
C LEU A 92 12.16 2.11 -4.51
N ASP A 93 13.36 1.98 -3.97
CA ASP A 93 14.60 2.21 -4.73
C ASP A 93 14.77 1.19 -5.87
N THR A 94 14.47 -0.08 -5.61
CA THR A 94 14.47 -1.12 -6.65
C THR A 94 13.47 -0.81 -7.76
N PHE A 95 12.27 -0.32 -7.41
CA PHE A 95 11.25 0.06 -8.39
C PHE A 95 11.70 1.24 -9.26
N LEU A 96 12.27 2.28 -8.64
CA LEU A 96 12.80 3.44 -9.36
C LEU A 96 13.97 3.05 -10.28
N THR A 97 14.90 2.24 -9.80
CA THR A 97 16.01 1.71 -10.58
C THR A 97 15.51 0.96 -11.80
N ARG A 98 14.57 0.04 -11.63
CA ARG A 98 13.99 -0.72 -12.74
C ARG A 98 13.29 0.15 -13.78
N LEU A 99 12.57 1.20 -13.36
CA LEU A 99 11.99 2.16 -14.31
C LEU A 99 13.06 2.91 -15.08
N ARG A 100 14.17 3.28 -14.44
CA ARG A 100 15.27 4.04 -15.02
C ARG A 100 16.07 3.19 -16.01
N ASP A 101 16.39 1.95 -15.66
CA ASP A 101 17.19 1.05 -16.46
C ASP A 101 16.56 0.73 -17.83
N THR A 102 15.25 0.90 -17.96
CA THR A 102 14.55 0.67 -19.22
C THR A 102 14.72 1.81 -20.22
N CYS A 103 15.14 3.00 -19.79
CA CYS A 103 15.17 4.23 -20.57
C CYS A 103 13.82 4.63 -21.23
N ALA A 104 12.76 3.88 -20.98
CA ALA A 104 11.45 4.11 -21.61
C ALA A 104 10.63 5.20 -20.92
N PHE A 105 11.00 5.58 -19.67
CA PHE A 105 10.33 6.59 -18.86
C PHE A 105 11.25 7.74 -18.48
N GLY A 106 12.53 7.65 -18.83
CA GLY A 106 13.58 8.62 -18.55
C GLY A 106 14.93 7.92 -18.53
N ASP A 107 15.99 8.68 -18.53
CA ASP A 107 17.37 8.23 -18.48
C ASP A 107 17.97 8.32 -17.05
N ALA A 108 19.28 8.08 -16.95
CA ALA A 108 19.98 8.12 -15.66
C ALA A 108 19.99 9.53 -15.02
N ALA A 109 19.82 10.60 -15.80
CA ALA A 109 19.78 11.98 -15.31
C ALA A 109 18.36 12.42 -14.91
N THR A 110 17.33 11.63 -15.23
CA THR A 110 15.94 11.96 -14.93
C THR A 110 15.69 11.85 -13.42
N ASP A 111 15.16 12.90 -12.80
CA ASP A 111 14.79 12.88 -11.39
C ASP A 111 13.63 11.90 -11.11
N ASP A 112 13.52 11.44 -9.87
CA ASP A 112 12.55 10.42 -9.48
C ASP A 112 11.09 10.82 -9.74
N LEU A 113 10.75 12.10 -9.54
CA LEU A 113 9.38 12.58 -9.76
C LEU A 113 9.02 12.61 -11.23
N SER A 114 9.91 13.09 -12.08
CA SER A 114 9.75 13.10 -13.53
C SER A 114 9.67 11.67 -14.08
N LEU A 115 10.55 10.77 -13.63
CA LEU A 115 10.53 9.35 -13.98
C LEU A 115 9.17 8.71 -13.67
N LEU A 116 8.67 8.92 -12.46
CA LEU A 116 7.37 8.40 -12.04
C LEU A 116 6.21 9.02 -12.83
N ARG A 117 6.25 10.31 -13.13
CA ARG A 117 5.20 11.00 -13.90
C ARG A 117 5.18 10.60 -15.36
N ASN A 118 6.33 10.25 -15.93
CA ASN A 118 6.43 9.70 -17.28
C ASN A 118 5.82 8.29 -17.37
N ALA A 119 6.03 7.48 -16.34
CA ALA A 119 5.41 6.15 -16.26
C ALA A 119 3.90 6.21 -15.91
N PHE A 120 3.50 7.19 -15.07
CA PHE A 120 2.15 7.28 -14.50
C PHE A 120 1.63 8.73 -14.60
N PRO A 121 0.83 9.03 -15.63
CA PRO A 121 0.34 10.39 -15.88
C PRO A 121 -0.41 11.00 -14.69
N ARG A 122 -0.10 12.27 -14.36
CA ARG A 122 -0.72 13.04 -13.27
C ARG A 122 -0.70 12.30 -11.93
N LEU A 123 0.42 11.60 -11.65
CA LEU A 123 0.60 10.81 -10.43
C LEU A 123 0.39 11.65 -9.17
N ARG A 124 -0.42 11.12 -8.25
CA ARG A 124 -0.63 11.65 -6.91
C ARG A 124 -0.20 10.63 -5.86
N PHE A 125 0.25 11.13 -4.73
CA PHE A 125 0.78 10.30 -3.66
C PHE A 125 -0.20 10.31 -2.47
N VAL A 126 -0.58 9.12 -2.01
CA VAL A 126 -1.35 8.90 -0.78
C VAL A 126 -0.45 8.09 0.14
N HIS A 127 -0.12 8.64 1.29
CA HIS A 127 0.72 7.97 2.28
C HIS A 127 -0.14 7.48 3.44
N ILE A 128 -0.17 6.18 3.67
CA ILE A 128 -0.86 5.61 4.82
C ILE A 128 0.14 5.16 5.87
N HIS A 129 0.00 5.71 7.06
CA HIS A 129 0.82 5.41 8.23
C HIS A 129 -0.04 5.02 9.42
N ARG A 130 0.59 4.45 10.43
CA ARG A 130 -0.05 4.10 11.70
C ARG A 130 0.60 4.90 12.83
N ARG A 131 -0.22 5.60 13.62
CA ARG A 131 0.27 6.39 14.75
C ARG A 131 0.83 5.50 15.87
N HIS A 132 0.10 4.45 16.24
CA HIS A 132 0.50 3.51 17.28
C HIS A 132 1.55 2.51 16.75
N LYS A 133 2.83 2.91 16.74
CA LYS A 133 3.93 2.11 16.20
C LYS A 133 4.12 0.78 16.92
N LEU A 134 3.99 0.74 18.25
CA LEU A 134 4.07 -0.52 19.01
C LEU A 134 2.99 -1.52 18.56
N ARG A 135 1.75 -1.08 18.41
CA ARG A 135 0.68 -1.96 17.89
C ARG A 135 0.92 -2.42 16.46
N GLN A 136 1.60 -1.61 15.66
CA GLN A 136 2.04 -2.00 14.32
C GLN A 136 3.11 -3.09 14.40
N ALA A 137 4.09 -2.92 15.29
CA ALA A 137 5.17 -3.88 15.54
C ALA A 137 4.63 -5.23 16.05
N LEU A 138 3.72 -5.21 17.03
CA LEU A 138 3.03 -6.41 17.52
C LEU A 138 2.33 -7.16 16.39
N SER A 139 1.59 -6.44 15.54
CA SER A 139 0.91 -7.01 14.38
C SER A 139 1.89 -7.57 13.34
N THR A 140 3.09 -6.98 13.21
CA THR A 140 4.15 -7.46 12.32
C THR A 140 4.79 -8.73 12.88
N ALA A 141 5.14 -8.75 14.18
CA ALA A 141 5.72 -9.90 14.84
C ALA A 141 4.79 -11.13 14.74
N ARG A 142 3.48 -10.95 14.98
CA ARG A 142 2.49 -12.01 14.75
C ARG A 142 2.46 -12.51 13.32
N ALA A 143 2.43 -11.59 12.34
CA ALA A 143 2.39 -11.96 10.94
C ALA A 143 3.66 -12.71 10.47
N LEU A 144 4.82 -12.39 11.05
CA LEU A 144 6.08 -13.09 10.80
C LEU A 144 6.05 -14.53 11.34
N GLN A 145 5.46 -14.74 12.52
CA GLN A 145 5.35 -16.06 13.15
C GLN A 145 4.32 -16.95 12.49
N THR A 146 3.17 -16.39 12.10
CA THR A 146 2.01 -17.15 11.59
C THR A 146 1.95 -17.22 10.08
N GLY A 147 2.70 -16.38 9.36
CA GLY A 147 2.60 -16.23 7.90
C GLY A 147 1.35 -15.47 7.43
N LEU A 148 0.44 -15.09 8.34
CA LEU A 148 -0.83 -14.43 8.01
C LEU A 148 -0.69 -12.91 7.92
N TRP A 149 -0.42 -12.43 6.71
CA TRP A 149 -0.31 -10.99 6.41
C TRP A 149 -1.66 -10.30 6.16
N LYS A 150 -2.70 -11.06 5.86
CA LYS A 150 -4.07 -10.59 5.66
C LYS A 150 -5.03 -11.67 6.15
N VAL A 151 -5.88 -11.35 7.10
CA VAL A 151 -6.97 -12.24 7.51
C VAL A 151 -8.22 -11.86 6.73
N LYS A 152 -8.78 -12.82 6.04
CA LYS A 152 -10.14 -12.79 5.49
C LYS A 152 -11.08 -13.48 6.46
N ASN A 153 -12.39 -13.21 6.33
CA ASN A 153 -13.39 -13.90 7.14
C ASN A 153 -13.22 -15.42 7.07
N GLY A 154 -13.01 -16.06 8.22
CA GLY A 154 -12.90 -17.53 8.35
C GLY A 154 -11.46 -18.09 8.23
N GLU A 155 -10.44 -17.29 7.91
CA GLU A 155 -9.05 -17.75 7.98
C GLU A 155 -8.58 -17.70 9.44
N MET A 156 -8.13 -18.84 9.96
CA MET A 156 -7.51 -18.96 11.28
C MET A 156 -5.99 -19.05 11.14
N GLU A 157 -5.27 -18.60 12.14
CA GLU A 157 -3.83 -18.79 12.25
C GLU A 157 -3.53 -20.29 12.38
N GLU A 158 -2.68 -20.82 11.50
CA GLU A 158 -2.26 -22.24 11.53
C GLU A 158 -1.37 -22.55 12.74
N ARG A 159 -0.77 -21.51 13.32
CA ARG A 159 0.08 -21.59 14.51
C ARG A 159 -0.32 -20.52 15.50
N GLU A 160 -0.38 -20.87 16.77
CA GLU A 160 -0.58 -19.90 17.83
C GLU A 160 0.68 -19.02 17.96
N PRO A 161 0.55 -17.69 17.83
CA PRO A 161 1.69 -16.81 17.96
C PRO A 161 2.17 -16.74 19.40
N GLN A 162 3.47 -16.70 19.61
CA GLN A 162 4.08 -16.59 20.93
C GLN A 162 4.64 -15.20 21.17
N PHE A 163 4.57 -14.74 22.42
CA PHE A 163 5.19 -13.47 22.79
C PHE A 163 6.72 -13.56 22.67
N ASP A 164 7.26 -12.62 21.89
CA ASP A 164 8.70 -12.48 21.65
C ASP A 164 9.06 -10.99 21.68
N ALA A 165 9.61 -10.54 22.81
CA ALA A 165 9.95 -9.13 23.03
C ALA A 165 11.02 -8.64 22.05
N GLU A 166 11.99 -9.49 21.68
CA GLU A 166 13.04 -9.12 20.74
C GLU A 166 12.50 -8.93 19.32
N LEU A 167 11.68 -9.87 18.85
CA LEU A 167 11.01 -9.76 17.54
C LEU A 167 10.09 -8.54 17.45
N ILE A 168 9.40 -8.19 18.54
CA ILE A 168 8.56 -6.99 18.62
C ILE A 168 9.41 -5.73 18.50
N GLU A 169 10.52 -5.66 19.26
CA GLU A 169 11.43 -4.53 19.21
C GLU A 169 12.12 -4.37 17.85
N GLN A 170 12.54 -5.46 17.22
CA GLN A 170 13.06 -5.46 15.85
C GLN A 170 12.00 -4.97 14.85
N SER A 171 10.75 -5.42 15.00
CA SER A 171 9.63 -4.99 14.16
C SER A 171 9.32 -3.50 14.34
N LEU A 172 9.49 -2.96 15.55
CA LEU A 172 9.31 -1.53 15.85
C LEU A 172 10.38 -0.70 15.15
N ARG A 173 11.66 -1.04 15.34
CA ARG A 173 12.79 -0.36 14.68
C ARG A 173 12.66 -0.41 13.15
N GLU A 174 12.25 -1.55 12.61
CA GLU A 174 12.07 -1.70 11.17
C GLU A 174 10.90 -0.86 10.65
N ALA A 175 9.79 -0.75 11.39
CA ALA A 175 8.68 0.11 11.01
C ALA A 175 9.10 1.59 10.97
N GLU A 176 9.86 2.06 11.95
CA GLU A 176 10.40 3.42 12.01
C GLU A 176 11.38 3.70 10.86
N ARG A 177 12.30 2.77 10.60
CA ARG A 177 13.23 2.87 9.47
C ARG A 177 12.50 2.97 8.14
N GLN A 178 11.49 2.13 7.92
CA GLN A 178 10.70 2.13 6.69
C GLN A 178 9.86 3.39 6.54
N GLU A 179 9.35 3.96 7.61
CA GLU A 179 8.65 5.24 7.58
C GLU A 179 9.60 6.37 7.17
N GLY A 180 10.83 6.36 7.71
CA GLY A 180 11.89 7.30 7.33
C GLY A 180 12.23 7.25 5.83
N ILE A 181 12.15 6.08 5.18
CA ILE A 181 12.34 5.98 3.72
C ILE A 181 11.29 6.83 2.97
N TRP A 182 10.00 6.74 3.36
CA TRP A 182 8.95 7.55 2.73
C TRP A 182 9.14 9.04 3.01
N GLN A 183 9.44 9.43 4.23
CA GLN A 183 9.67 10.85 4.60
C GLN A 183 10.82 11.45 3.78
N ASN A 184 11.97 10.75 3.73
CA ASN A 184 13.12 11.17 2.94
C ASN A 184 12.79 11.24 1.43
N PHE A 185 12.03 10.28 0.92
CA PHE A 185 11.62 10.29 -0.48
C PHE A 185 10.73 11.50 -0.80
N PHE A 186 9.68 11.77 -0.02
CA PHE A 186 8.81 12.91 -0.26
C PHE A 186 9.54 14.25 -0.14
N GLN A 187 10.48 14.37 0.82
CA GLN A 187 11.34 15.54 0.93
C GLN A 187 12.21 15.70 -0.32
N ARG A 188 12.87 14.62 -0.79
CA ARG A 188 13.76 14.63 -1.96
C ARG A 188 13.03 15.04 -3.23
N ILE A 189 11.81 14.56 -3.45
CA ILE A 189 11.03 14.89 -4.65
C ILE A 189 10.19 16.16 -4.51
N GLY A 190 10.22 16.85 -3.35
CA GLY A 190 9.47 18.08 -3.11
C GLY A 190 7.95 17.91 -3.16
N VAL A 191 7.41 16.74 -2.79
CA VAL A 191 5.98 16.46 -2.83
C VAL A 191 5.42 16.29 -1.43
N ARG A 192 4.27 16.92 -1.16
CA ARG A 192 3.47 16.65 0.04
C ARG A 192 2.39 15.62 -0.32
N PRO A 193 2.46 14.38 0.19
CA PRO A 193 1.42 13.37 -0.05
C PRO A 193 0.14 13.71 0.71
N PHE A 194 -0.98 13.07 0.35
CA PHE A 194 -2.17 13.04 1.20
C PHE A 194 -1.97 12.01 2.29
N GLU A 195 -1.94 12.46 3.53
CA GLU A 195 -1.72 11.60 4.69
C GLU A 195 -3.01 10.92 5.13
N VAL A 196 -2.94 9.60 5.31
CA VAL A 196 -4.01 8.77 5.87
C VAL A 196 -3.51 8.12 7.15
N GLU A 197 -4.06 8.51 8.28
CA GLU A 197 -3.79 7.83 9.55
C GLU A 197 -4.68 6.58 9.66
N TYR A 198 -4.09 5.42 9.96
CA TYR A 198 -4.80 4.15 10.09
C TYR A 198 -5.91 4.20 11.15
N GLU A 199 -5.64 4.82 12.29
CA GLU A 199 -6.58 4.94 13.40
C GLU A 199 -7.82 5.72 12.98
N LYS A 200 -7.64 6.83 12.23
CA LYS A 200 -8.74 7.59 11.65
C LYS A 200 -9.49 6.78 10.59
N LEU A 201 -8.78 6.07 9.72
CA LEU A 201 -9.39 5.18 8.74
C LEU A 201 -10.26 4.09 9.41
N CYS A 202 -9.87 3.60 10.59
CA CYS A 202 -10.67 2.61 11.33
C CYS A 202 -11.90 3.21 11.99
N HIS A 203 -11.82 4.47 12.45
CA HIS A 203 -12.90 5.15 13.14
C HIS A 203 -13.91 5.75 12.15
N ASP A 204 -13.40 6.49 11.16
CA ASP A 204 -14.18 7.26 10.19
C ASP A 204 -13.98 6.71 8.77
N TYR A 205 -14.26 5.42 8.57
CA TYR A 205 -13.90 4.69 7.35
C TYR A 205 -14.44 5.35 6.08
N GLU A 206 -15.77 5.57 6.00
CA GLU A 206 -16.39 6.14 4.80
C GLU A 206 -15.88 7.56 4.52
N GLU A 207 -15.79 8.40 5.56
CA GLU A 207 -15.31 9.77 5.45
C GLU A 207 -13.84 9.82 4.99
N THR A 208 -12.99 8.95 5.54
CA THR A 208 -11.59 8.87 5.14
C THR A 208 -11.45 8.44 3.67
N ILE A 209 -12.21 7.43 3.22
CA ILE A 209 -12.21 7.02 1.82
C ILE A 209 -12.68 8.16 0.92
N ARG A 210 -13.74 8.90 1.29
CA ARG A 210 -14.24 10.07 0.55
C ARG A 210 -13.18 11.17 0.46
N SER A 211 -12.51 11.49 1.56
CA SER A 211 -11.43 12.49 1.58
C SER A 211 -10.27 12.12 0.64
N VAL A 212 -9.90 10.83 0.57
CA VAL A 212 -8.91 10.34 -0.40
C VAL A 212 -9.42 10.49 -1.82
N LEU A 213 -10.68 10.14 -2.11
CA LEU A 213 -11.26 10.29 -3.43
C LEU A 213 -11.30 11.76 -3.87
N ASP A 214 -11.66 12.67 -2.98
CA ASP A 214 -11.69 14.12 -3.22
C ASP A 214 -10.28 14.65 -3.53
N PHE A 215 -9.28 14.26 -2.73
CA PHE A 215 -7.89 14.57 -3.03
C PHE A 215 -7.48 14.05 -4.41
N LEU A 216 -7.88 12.83 -4.77
CA LEU A 216 -7.59 12.23 -6.07
C LEU A 216 -8.45 12.83 -7.21
N ARG A 217 -9.41 13.71 -6.90
CA ARG A 217 -10.40 14.28 -7.83
C ARG A 217 -11.23 13.18 -8.52
N ILE A 218 -11.67 12.20 -7.75
CA ILE A 218 -12.49 11.08 -8.21
C ILE A 218 -13.91 11.27 -7.67
N SER A 219 -14.85 11.56 -8.54
CA SER A 219 -16.25 11.71 -8.15
C SER A 219 -16.95 10.35 -8.08
N LEU A 220 -17.73 10.15 -7.03
CA LEU A 220 -18.70 9.06 -6.92
C LEU A 220 -20.03 9.48 -7.55
N PRO A 221 -20.82 8.53 -8.08
CA PRO A 221 -22.20 8.80 -8.47
C PRO A 221 -23.01 9.40 -7.31
N ARG A 222 -23.99 10.23 -7.62
CA ARG A 222 -24.86 10.84 -6.61
C ARG A 222 -25.57 9.75 -5.79
N GLY A 223 -25.49 9.83 -4.47
CA GLY A 223 -26.06 8.83 -3.55
C GLY A 223 -25.24 7.55 -3.37
N ALA A 224 -24.10 7.39 -4.07
CA ALA A 224 -23.24 6.24 -3.87
C ALA A 224 -22.61 6.27 -2.46
N ARG A 225 -22.66 5.11 -1.79
CA ARG A 225 -21.98 4.90 -0.52
C ARG A 225 -20.70 4.10 -0.71
N VAL A 226 -19.73 4.33 0.14
CA VAL A 226 -18.59 3.45 0.28
C VAL A 226 -19.06 2.21 1.02
N GLY A 227 -18.88 1.02 0.42
CA GLY A 227 -19.27 -0.23 1.07
C GLY A 227 -18.53 -0.45 2.40
N PRO A 228 -19.04 -1.29 3.28
CA PRO A 228 -18.38 -1.58 4.56
C PRO A 228 -16.98 -2.18 4.33
N PRO A 229 -16.07 -2.05 5.31
CA PRO A 229 -14.74 -2.63 5.21
C PRO A 229 -14.80 -4.16 5.08
N VAL A 230 -14.10 -4.70 4.09
CA VAL A 230 -13.99 -6.16 3.87
C VAL A 230 -12.89 -6.76 4.76
N THR A 231 -11.92 -5.95 5.17
CA THR A 231 -10.81 -6.37 6.03
C THR A 231 -11.19 -6.15 7.48
N ILE A 232 -11.17 -7.22 8.29
CA ILE A 232 -11.45 -7.15 9.72
C ILE A 232 -10.20 -6.71 10.48
N ARG A 233 -10.41 -5.91 11.53
CA ARG A 233 -9.36 -5.49 12.46
C ARG A 233 -8.87 -6.72 13.25
N GLN A 234 -7.56 -6.98 13.20
CA GLN A 234 -6.88 -8.05 13.93
C GLN A 234 -6.48 -7.66 15.37
N SER A 235 -7.00 -6.55 15.91
CA SER A 235 -6.72 -6.16 17.29
C SER A 235 -7.61 -6.97 18.21
N ASP A 236 -6.99 -7.87 18.92
CA ASP A 236 -7.62 -8.81 19.86
C ASP A 236 -7.00 -8.68 21.26
N GLU A 237 -7.46 -9.53 22.17
CA GLU A 237 -6.97 -9.59 23.53
C GLU A 237 -5.47 -9.94 23.61
N ILE A 238 -4.99 -10.81 22.72
CA ILE A 238 -3.57 -11.17 22.61
C ILE A 238 -2.72 -9.94 22.37
N SER A 239 -3.14 -9.05 21.44
CA SER A 239 -2.39 -7.82 21.15
C SER A 239 -2.32 -6.87 22.33
N ARG A 240 -3.37 -6.80 23.16
CA ARG A 240 -3.39 -5.98 24.36
C ARG A 240 -2.47 -6.57 25.44
N THR A 241 -2.54 -7.86 25.70
CA THR A 241 -1.69 -8.56 26.65
C THR A 241 -0.21 -8.44 26.26
N TRP A 242 0.10 -8.57 24.98
CA TRP A 242 1.48 -8.42 24.50
C TRP A 242 1.99 -6.97 24.59
N GLU A 243 1.12 -5.98 24.37
CA GLU A 243 1.47 -4.57 24.54
C GLU A 243 1.85 -4.27 26.00
N GLU A 244 1.01 -4.67 26.95
CA GLU A 244 1.24 -4.50 28.38
C GLU A 244 2.55 -5.19 28.84
N ARG A 245 2.74 -6.43 28.42
CA ARG A 245 3.94 -7.20 28.72
C ARG A 245 5.20 -6.58 28.13
N PHE A 246 5.15 -6.15 26.87
CA PHE A 246 6.28 -5.51 26.20
C PHE A 246 6.70 -4.21 26.90
N LEU A 247 5.74 -3.38 27.28
CA LEU A 247 6.02 -2.13 28.01
C LEU A 247 6.62 -2.40 29.40
N ALA A 248 6.23 -3.47 30.06
CA ALA A 248 6.81 -3.88 31.36
C ALA A 248 8.25 -4.42 31.21
N GLU A 249 8.52 -5.25 30.20
CA GLU A 249 9.83 -5.85 29.96
C GLU A 249 10.85 -4.88 29.29
N ARG A 250 10.39 -3.93 28.50
CA ARG A 250 11.20 -3.01 27.68
C ARG A 250 10.72 -1.55 27.78
N PRO A 251 10.72 -0.94 28.99
CA PRO A 251 10.16 0.39 29.20
C PRO A 251 10.86 1.51 28.41
N SER A 252 12.14 1.32 28.05
CA SER A 252 12.91 2.29 27.26
C SER A 252 12.81 2.10 25.74
N ALA A 253 12.23 0.98 25.28
CA ALA A 253 12.20 0.66 23.85
C ALA A 253 11.10 1.43 23.08
N TYR A 254 10.11 1.99 23.79
CA TYR A 254 9.00 2.73 23.17
C TYR A 254 8.51 3.86 24.09
N SER A 255 8.57 5.08 23.59
CA SER A 255 7.84 6.22 24.19
C SER A 255 6.65 6.54 23.28
N PRO A 256 5.41 6.44 23.78
CA PRO A 256 4.27 6.86 22.98
C PRO A 256 4.41 8.34 22.65
N ALA A 257 4.24 8.69 21.36
CA ALA A 257 4.18 10.10 20.97
C ALA A 257 3.04 10.76 21.77
N THR A 258 3.38 11.70 22.62
CA THR A 258 2.42 12.61 23.28
C THR A 258 1.70 13.37 22.20
N GLY A 259 0.44 12.99 21.93
CA GLY A 259 -0.43 13.57 20.92
C GLY A 259 -1.15 14.81 21.38
#